data_51ca3901efb0e93625ec30615cb0234c
#
_entry.id   51ca3901efb0e93625ec30615cb0234c
#
_cell.length_a   1.000
_cell.length_b   1.000
_cell.length_c   1.000
_cell.angle_alpha   90.00
_cell.angle_beta   90.00
_cell.angle_gamma   90.00
#
_symmetry.space_group_name_H-M   'P 1'
#
loop_
_entity.id
_entity.type
_entity.pdbx_description
1 polymer ?
#
loop_
_entity_poly.entity_id
_entity_poly.type
_entity_poly.pdbx_seq_one_letter_code
_entity_poly.pdbx_strand_id
1 'polypeptide(L)' 'MPEFTNAFSGQKEDRMLTHDELVRAIRFMIAAEYEAIQLYTQLAESIDNKLAQEVLLDISNEEKEHAGEFLRLLQV' A
#
# COMPACT_ATOMS: atom_id res chain seq x y z
N MET A 1 4.42 8.49 6.37
CA MET A 1 3.17 7.75 6.09
C MET A 1 2.06 8.72 5.76
N PRO A 2 1.20 8.39 4.82
CA PRO A 2 0.04 9.23 4.52
C PRO A 2 -0.88 9.36 5.73
N GLU A 3 -1.46 10.55 5.90
CA GLU A 3 -2.31 10.82 7.05
C GLU A 3 -3.65 10.10 7.01
N PHE A 4 -4.10 9.65 5.85
CA PHE A 4 -5.37 8.95 5.74
C PHE A 4 -5.38 7.62 6.51
N THR A 5 -4.23 7.15 7.00
CA THR A 5 -4.16 5.94 7.81
C THR A 5 -4.35 6.21 9.30
N ASN A 6 -4.41 7.46 9.73
CA ASN A 6 -4.46 7.82 11.14
C ASN A 6 -5.69 7.29 11.87
N ALA A 7 -6.82 7.18 11.19
CA ALA A 7 -8.05 6.71 11.80
C ALA A 7 -7.93 5.32 12.43
N PHE A 8 -6.99 4.51 11.92
CA PHE A 8 -6.81 3.14 12.37
C PHE A 8 -5.44 2.91 13.00
N SER A 9 -4.63 3.94 13.15
CA SER A 9 -3.23 3.77 13.53
C SER A 9 -3.08 3.26 14.95
N GLY A 10 -2.60 2.04 15.06
CA GLY A 10 -2.21 1.45 16.33
C GLY A 10 -3.33 1.09 17.28
N GLN A 11 -4.58 1.33 16.93
CA GLN A 11 -5.70 1.08 17.82
C GLN A 11 -6.72 0.16 17.19
N LYS A 12 -7.24 -0.73 18.03
CA LYS A 12 -8.34 -1.59 17.64
C LYS A 12 -9.66 -0.82 17.78
N GLU A 13 -10.52 -0.95 16.81
CA GLU A 13 -11.86 -0.38 16.89
C GLU A 13 -12.68 -1.07 17.98
N ASP A 14 -13.50 -0.30 18.69
CA ASP A 14 -14.36 -0.82 19.74
C ASP A 14 -15.53 -1.62 19.21
N ARG A 15 -15.81 -1.53 17.94
CA ARG A 15 -16.92 -2.17 17.27
C ARG A 15 -16.49 -2.72 15.92
N MET A 16 -17.31 -3.54 15.32
CA MET A 16 -17.10 -3.99 13.95
C MET A 16 -17.29 -2.83 12.98
N LEU A 17 -16.51 -2.82 11.91
CA LEU A 17 -16.66 -1.84 10.85
C LEU A 17 -17.94 -2.11 10.06
N THR A 18 -18.55 -1.06 9.58
CA THR A 18 -19.62 -1.20 8.61
C THR A 18 -19.03 -1.57 7.25
N HIS A 19 -19.87 -2.02 6.32
CA HIS A 19 -19.43 -2.31 4.96
C HIS A 19 -18.80 -1.07 4.29
N ASP A 20 -19.42 0.09 4.45
CA ASP A 20 -18.88 1.33 3.87
C ASP A 20 -17.53 1.70 4.45
N GLU A 21 -17.36 1.49 5.75
CA GLU A 21 -16.07 1.75 6.41
C GLU A 21 -14.99 0.80 5.89
N LEU A 22 -15.34 -0.47 5.69
CA LEU A 22 -14.41 -1.43 5.11
C LEU A 22 -13.99 -1.02 3.70
N VAL A 23 -14.93 -0.62 2.87
CA VAL A 23 -14.63 -0.17 1.51
C VAL A 23 -13.67 1.03 1.53
N ARG A 24 -13.91 2.01 2.41
CA ARG A 24 -13.02 3.16 2.54
C ARG A 24 -11.63 2.76 3.00
N ALA A 25 -11.55 1.84 3.96
CA ALA A 25 -10.25 1.35 4.45
C ALA A 25 -9.46 0.65 3.35
N ILE A 26 -10.12 -0.18 2.54
CA ILE A 26 -9.48 -0.87 1.42
C ILE A 26 -8.98 0.14 0.39
N ARG A 27 -9.75 1.18 0.10
CA ARG A 27 -9.30 2.24 -0.81
C ARG A 27 -8.05 2.94 -0.31
N PHE A 28 -7.96 3.21 0.99
CA PHE A 28 -6.76 3.79 1.58
C PHE A 28 -5.57 2.85 1.45
N MET A 29 -5.78 1.57 1.64
CA MET A 29 -4.70 0.59 1.49
C MET A 29 -4.19 0.53 0.05
N ILE A 30 -5.09 0.58 -0.93
CA ILE A 30 -4.71 0.62 -2.34
C ILE A 30 -3.87 1.87 -2.64
N ALA A 31 -4.30 3.02 -2.14
CA ALA A 31 -3.56 4.26 -2.33
C ALA A 31 -2.17 4.18 -1.72
N ALA A 32 -2.04 3.60 -0.52
CA ALA A 32 -0.75 3.41 0.14
C ALA A 32 0.17 2.48 -0.67
N GLU A 33 -0.37 1.40 -1.24
CA GLU A 33 0.41 0.49 -2.07
C GLU A 33 0.91 1.18 -3.34
N TYR A 34 0.09 2.00 -3.99
CA TYR A 34 0.51 2.75 -5.17
C TYR A 34 1.59 3.78 -4.83
N GLU A 35 1.48 4.46 -3.71
CA GLU A 35 2.53 5.37 -3.26
C GLU A 35 3.84 4.63 -3.01
N ALA A 36 3.76 3.47 -2.38
CA ALA A 36 4.94 2.64 -2.12
C ALA A 36 5.62 2.20 -3.41
N ILE A 37 4.84 1.76 -4.41
CA ILE A 37 5.36 1.37 -5.73
C ILE A 37 6.13 2.53 -6.34
N GLN A 38 5.53 3.71 -6.34
CA GLN A 38 6.15 4.91 -6.92
C GLN A 38 7.44 5.28 -6.20
N LEU A 39 7.39 5.29 -4.87
CA LEU A 39 8.55 5.63 -4.05
C LEU A 39 9.72 4.69 -4.30
N TYR A 40 9.48 3.39 -4.25
CA TYR A 40 10.54 2.40 -4.43
C TYR A 40 11.12 2.45 -5.83
N THR A 41 10.27 2.63 -6.84
CA THR A 41 10.71 2.74 -8.23
C THR A 41 11.57 3.99 -8.44
N GLN A 42 11.12 5.13 -7.94
CA GLN A 42 11.88 6.38 -8.05
C GLN A 42 13.22 6.28 -7.33
N LEU A 43 13.22 5.68 -6.14
CA LEU A 43 14.46 5.51 -5.38
C LEU A 43 15.43 4.59 -6.13
N ALA A 44 14.93 3.51 -6.69
CA ALA A 44 15.76 2.59 -7.48
C ALA A 44 16.39 3.30 -8.69
N GLU A 45 15.64 4.19 -9.33
CA GLU A 45 16.13 4.98 -10.48
C GLU A 45 17.11 6.06 -10.09
N SER A 46 17.15 6.42 -8.80
CA SER A 46 17.96 7.55 -8.31
C SER A 46 19.27 7.12 -7.65
N ILE A 47 19.56 5.84 -7.58
CA ILE A 47 20.76 5.31 -6.93
C ILE A 47 21.60 4.52 -7.91
N ASP A 48 22.86 4.31 -7.54
CA ASP A 48 23.84 3.65 -8.39
C ASP A 48 24.24 2.25 -7.91
N ASN A 49 23.73 1.83 -6.77
CA ASN A 49 24.03 0.52 -6.19
C ASN A 49 23.12 -0.52 -6.82
N LYS A 50 23.68 -1.45 -7.59
CA LYS A 50 22.92 -2.46 -8.32
C LYS A 50 22.12 -3.39 -7.41
N LEU A 51 22.69 -3.81 -6.29
CA LEU A 51 21.98 -4.69 -5.36
C LEU A 51 20.78 -3.97 -4.78
N ALA A 52 20.95 -2.71 -4.37
CA ALA A 52 19.85 -1.93 -3.83
C ALA A 52 18.76 -1.69 -4.89
N GLN A 53 19.14 -1.43 -6.14
CA GLN A 53 18.20 -1.29 -7.23
C GLN A 53 17.36 -2.56 -7.42
N GLU A 54 18.01 -3.71 -7.44
CA GLU A 54 17.32 -4.99 -7.61
C GLU A 54 16.34 -5.27 -6.49
N VAL A 55 16.76 -5.02 -5.25
CA VAL A 55 15.90 -5.24 -4.07
C VAL A 55 14.69 -4.30 -4.11
N LEU A 56 14.91 -3.02 -4.41
CA LEU A 56 13.82 -2.04 -4.46
C LEU A 56 12.82 -2.35 -5.58
N LEU A 57 13.31 -2.75 -6.74
CA LEU A 57 12.42 -3.13 -7.84
C LEU A 57 11.64 -4.40 -7.54
N ASP A 58 12.26 -5.35 -6.86
CA ASP A 58 11.59 -6.58 -6.44
C ASP A 58 10.47 -6.27 -5.44
N ILE A 59 10.75 -5.44 -4.45
CA ILE A 59 9.73 -4.99 -3.48
C ILE A 59 8.62 -4.23 -4.20
N SER A 60 8.96 -3.35 -5.13
CA SER A 60 7.97 -2.61 -5.91
C SER A 60 7.03 -3.57 -6.67
N ASN A 61 7.57 -4.64 -7.24
CA ASN A 61 6.77 -5.64 -7.94
C ASN A 61 5.83 -6.40 -6.99
N GLU A 62 6.30 -6.71 -5.78
CA GLU A 62 5.46 -7.33 -4.75
C GLU A 62 4.29 -6.40 -4.35
N GLU A 63 4.56 -5.10 -4.22
CA GLU A 63 3.52 -4.13 -3.91
C GLU A 63 2.46 -4.04 -5.00
N LYS A 64 2.85 -4.24 -6.26
CA LYS A 64 1.88 -4.30 -7.37
C LYS A 64 0.93 -5.48 -7.20
N GLU A 65 1.44 -6.61 -6.75
CA GLU A 65 0.60 -7.77 -6.46
C GLU A 65 -0.37 -7.49 -5.32
N HIS A 66 0.10 -6.83 -4.25
CA HIS A 66 -0.75 -6.44 -3.12
C HIS A 66 -1.85 -5.48 -3.57
N ALA A 67 -1.52 -4.49 -4.39
CA ALA A 67 -2.51 -3.56 -4.92
C ALA A 67 -3.58 -4.29 -5.73
N GLY A 68 -3.18 -5.26 -6.55
CA GLY A 68 -4.11 -6.08 -7.31
C GLY A 68 -5.03 -6.91 -6.42
N GLU A 69 -4.49 -7.46 -5.34
CA GLU A 69 -5.29 -8.23 -4.38
C GLU A 69 -6.32 -7.35 -3.68
N PHE A 70 -5.94 -6.14 -3.26
CA PHE A 70 -6.88 -5.21 -2.65
C PHE A 70 -7.96 -4.76 -3.63
N LEU A 71 -7.60 -4.52 -4.89
CA LEU A 71 -8.58 -4.17 -5.91
C LEU A 71 -9.60 -5.30 -6.09
N ARG A 72 -9.13 -6.53 -6.08
CA ARG A 72 -10.00 -7.69 -6.17
C ARG A 72 -10.93 -7.77 -4.96
N LEU A 73 -10.41 -7.48 -3.78
CA LEU A 73 -11.20 -7.49 -2.54
C LEU A 73 -12.34 -6.47 -2.60
N LEU A 74 -12.13 -5.33 -3.25
CA LEU A 74 -13.19 -4.31 -3.41
C LEU A 74 -14.41 -4.81 -4.19
N GLN A 75 -14.27 -5.88 -4.96
CA GLN A 75 -15.35 -6.43 -5.75
C GLN A 75 -16.26 -7.36 -4.95
N VAL A 76 -15.89 -7.66 -3.73
CA VAL A 76 -16.68 -8.46 -2.80
C VAL A 76 -17.65 -7.57 -2.00
#